data_f8b5e83156909f9887fe22f0322a2f16
#
_entry.id   f8b5e83156909f9887fe22f0322a2f16
#
_cell.length_a   1.000
_cell.length_b   1.000
_cell.length_c   1.000
_cell.angle_alpha   90.00
_cell.angle_beta   90.00
_cell.angle_gamma   90.00
#
_symmetry.space_group_name_H-M   'P 1'
#
loop_
_entity.id
_entity.type
_entity.pdbx_description
1 polymer ?
#
loop_
_entity_poly.entity_id
_entity_poly.type
_entity_poly.pdbx_seq_one_letter_code
_entity_poly.pdbx_strand_id
1 'polypeptide(L)'
;MLARTLVTPRLRLEATTPAHADGLWTATESSLSQLLVYMAWAPQASPENSRSYAERVAKRFDESIDWSFTVFHDDVVAGAISLMNYEAMFKVAEIGYWIRSDLAGRGLATEAARAVCDFGFDEVRLHRIELRAWVENAASIRIAEKLGFTREGLLREASWAQAGYQDMYIYGLLESDRKAAK
;
A
#
# COMPACT_ATOMS: atom_id res chain seq x y z
N MET A 1 -3.92 14.77 16.34
CA MET A 1 -4.34 13.36 16.17
C MET A 1 -4.34 13.08 14.68
N LEU A 2 -3.74 12.00 14.21
CA LEU A 2 -3.69 11.67 12.78
C LEU A 2 -5.09 11.33 12.24
N ALA A 3 -5.37 11.68 10.98
CA ALA A 3 -6.62 11.33 10.32
C ALA A 3 -6.77 9.81 10.21
N ARG A 4 -7.93 9.31 10.59
CA ARG A 4 -8.27 7.88 10.47
C ARG A 4 -9.12 7.57 9.24
N THR A 5 -9.54 8.62 8.52
CA THR A 5 -10.29 8.51 7.28
C THR A 5 -9.75 9.53 6.28
N LEU A 6 -9.40 9.04 5.08
CA LEU A 6 -9.03 9.86 3.96
C LEU A 6 -10.12 9.69 2.88
N VAL A 7 -10.58 10.81 2.32
CA VAL A 7 -11.64 10.80 1.29
C VAL A 7 -11.08 11.37 0.00
N THR A 8 -11.34 10.68 -1.10
CA THR A 8 -10.99 11.10 -2.45
C THR A 8 -12.25 11.13 -3.32
N PRO A 9 -12.21 11.58 -4.58
CA PRO A 9 -13.41 11.59 -5.43
C PRO A 9 -14.12 10.24 -5.58
N ARG A 10 -13.42 9.12 -5.50
CA ARG A 10 -13.98 7.78 -5.73
C ARG A 10 -13.74 6.79 -4.59
N LEU A 11 -12.91 7.16 -3.60
CA LEU A 11 -12.49 6.24 -2.55
C LEU A 11 -12.69 6.84 -1.17
N ARG A 12 -12.97 5.97 -0.22
CA ARG A 12 -12.88 6.23 1.20
C ARG A 12 -11.86 5.25 1.78
N LEU A 13 -10.80 5.77 2.37
CA LEU A 13 -9.75 4.99 3.02
C LEU A 13 -9.92 5.13 4.52
N GLU A 14 -10.19 4.05 5.22
CA GLU A 14 -10.33 4.04 6.68
C GLU A 14 -9.15 3.32 7.32
N ALA A 15 -8.61 3.90 8.40
CA ALA A 15 -7.62 3.19 9.22
C ALA A 15 -8.15 1.79 9.52
N THR A 16 -7.39 0.77 9.14
CA THR A 16 -7.83 -0.62 9.24
C THR A 16 -8.12 -1.00 10.68
N THR A 17 -9.28 -1.60 10.92
CA THR A 17 -9.73 -2.10 12.22
C THR A 17 -10.16 -3.56 12.10
N PRO A 18 -10.29 -4.31 13.22
CA PRO A 18 -10.81 -5.68 13.19
C PRO A 18 -12.18 -5.83 12.51
N ALA A 19 -13.02 -4.78 12.52
CA ALA A 19 -14.30 -4.79 11.83
C ALA A 19 -14.19 -4.90 10.30
N HIS A 20 -13.04 -4.58 9.73
CA HIS A 20 -12.79 -4.70 8.28
C HIS A 20 -12.35 -6.10 7.83
N ALA A 21 -12.09 -7.02 8.76
CA ALA A 21 -11.45 -8.31 8.48
C ALA A 21 -12.22 -9.16 7.45
N ASP A 22 -13.54 -9.27 7.60
CA ASP A 22 -14.36 -10.09 6.70
C ASP A 22 -14.44 -9.48 5.29
N GLY A 23 -14.52 -8.13 5.20
CA GLY A 23 -14.46 -7.44 3.91
C GLY A 23 -13.10 -7.57 3.23
N LEU A 24 -12.01 -7.49 3.98
CA LEU A 24 -10.65 -7.72 3.48
C LEU A 24 -10.48 -9.17 2.99
N TRP A 25 -11.01 -10.15 3.72
CA TRP A 25 -11.00 -11.54 3.27
C TRP A 25 -11.76 -11.72 1.96
N THR A 26 -13.00 -11.24 1.88
CA THR A 26 -13.80 -11.33 0.66
C THR A 26 -13.09 -10.71 -0.55
N ALA A 27 -12.48 -9.53 -0.37
CA ALA A 27 -11.71 -8.86 -1.40
C ALA A 27 -10.44 -9.64 -1.80
N THR A 28 -9.76 -10.24 -0.82
CA THR A 28 -8.56 -11.08 -1.04
C THR A 28 -8.93 -12.35 -1.80
N GLU A 29 -9.94 -13.09 -1.33
CA GLU A 29 -10.40 -14.34 -1.93
C GLU A 29 -10.78 -14.17 -3.40
N SER A 30 -11.55 -13.11 -3.71
CA SER A 30 -11.94 -12.79 -5.09
C SER A 30 -10.78 -12.42 -6.01
N SER A 31 -9.62 -12.11 -5.46
CA SER A 31 -8.43 -11.64 -6.19
C SER A 31 -7.21 -12.55 -6.00
N LEU A 32 -7.39 -13.70 -5.35
CA LEU A 32 -6.29 -14.53 -4.87
C LEU A 32 -5.34 -14.98 -5.99
N SER A 33 -5.87 -15.32 -7.16
CA SER A 33 -5.05 -15.75 -8.31
C SER A 33 -4.07 -14.67 -8.76
N GLN A 34 -4.48 -13.40 -8.74
CA GLN A 34 -3.61 -12.28 -9.08
C GLN A 34 -2.66 -11.92 -7.93
N LEU A 35 -3.14 -11.97 -6.68
CA LEU A 35 -2.32 -11.67 -5.51
C LEU A 35 -1.19 -12.68 -5.32
N LEU A 36 -1.41 -13.95 -5.63
CA LEU A 36 -0.38 -14.99 -5.59
C LEU A 36 0.81 -14.69 -6.52
N VAL A 37 0.62 -13.90 -7.58
CA VAL A 37 1.71 -13.52 -8.47
C VAL A 37 2.67 -12.55 -7.81
N TYR A 38 2.16 -11.54 -7.07
CA TYR A 38 2.96 -10.40 -6.61
C TYR A 38 3.08 -10.26 -5.10
N MET A 39 2.24 -10.94 -4.32
CA MET A 39 2.15 -10.76 -2.87
C MET A 39 2.71 -11.98 -2.12
N ALA A 40 3.86 -11.84 -1.51
CA ALA A 40 4.52 -12.93 -0.76
C ALA A 40 3.66 -13.52 0.37
N TRP A 41 2.69 -12.76 0.89
CA TRP A 41 1.75 -13.20 1.93
C TRP A 41 0.55 -13.99 1.39
N ALA A 42 0.24 -13.87 0.09
CA ALA A 42 -0.98 -14.44 -0.50
C ALA A 42 -1.10 -15.98 -0.38
N PRO A 43 -0.01 -16.78 -0.39
CA PRO A 43 -0.10 -18.21 -0.15
C PRO A 43 -0.68 -18.61 1.23
N GLN A 44 -0.62 -17.69 2.19
CA GLN A 44 -1.14 -17.89 3.56
C GLN A 44 -2.48 -17.18 3.79
N ALA A 45 -3.11 -16.67 2.73
CA ALA A 45 -4.37 -15.95 2.87
C ALA A 45 -5.49 -16.84 3.38
N SER A 46 -6.16 -16.40 4.43
CA SER A 46 -7.32 -17.07 5.05
C SER A 46 -8.16 -16.03 5.81
N PRO A 47 -9.40 -16.36 6.19
CA PRO A 47 -10.20 -15.51 7.08
C PRO A 47 -9.47 -15.17 8.40
N GLU A 48 -8.83 -16.16 9.01
CA GLU A 48 -8.10 -16.02 10.26
C GLU A 48 -6.89 -15.07 10.10
N ASN A 49 -6.15 -15.22 8.99
CA ASN A 49 -5.01 -14.35 8.71
C ASN A 49 -5.45 -12.91 8.38
N SER A 50 -6.60 -12.73 7.72
CA SER A 50 -7.20 -11.41 7.50
C SER A 50 -7.58 -10.72 8.81
N ARG A 51 -8.14 -11.48 9.78
CA ARG A 51 -8.46 -10.98 11.12
C ARG A 51 -7.20 -10.61 11.90
N SER A 52 -6.23 -11.51 11.95
CA SER A 52 -4.94 -11.27 12.62
C SER A 52 -4.19 -10.07 12.00
N TYR A 53 -4.25 -9.92 10.69
CA TYR A 53 -3.72 -8.75 10.00
C TYR A 53 -4.41 -7.47 10.48
N ALA A 54 -5.75 -7.43 10.45
CA ALA A 54 -6.52 -6.25 10.83
C ALA A 54 -6.28 -5.83 12.29
N GLU A 55 -6.22 -6.79 13.22
CA GLU A 55 -5.90 -6.55 14.63
C GLU A 55 -4.48 -5.97 14.80
N ARG A 56 -3.50 -6.59 14.14
CA ARG A 56 -2.11 -6.17 14.22
C ARG A 56 -1.90 -4.76 13.68
N VAL A 57 -2.45 -4.45 12.50
CA VAL A 57 -2.24 -3.14 11.89
C VAL A 57 -3.02 -2.02 12.60
N ALA A 58 -4.18 -2.33 13.21
CA ALA A 58 -4.90 -1.38 14.05
C ALA A 58 -4.05 -0.94 15.24
N LYS A 59 -3.43 -1.90 15.95
CA LYS A 59 -2.52 -1.62 17.04
C LYS A 59 -1.31 -0.78 16.60
N ARG A 60 -0.67 -1.15 15.47
CA ARG A 60 0.49 -0.43 14.95
C ARG A 60 0.15 1.01 14.53
N PHE A 61 -1.09 1.24 14.04
CA PHE A 61 -1.57 2.59 13.76
C PHE A 61 -1.66 3.44 15.03
N ASP A 62 -2.24 2.89 16.10
CA ASP A 62 -2.36 3.57 17.40
C ASP A 62 -1.00 3.87 18.03
N GLU A 63 -0.04 2.97 17.85
CA GLU A 63 1.34 3.11 18.33
C GLU A 63 2.21 4.01 17.42
N SER A 64 1.67 4.50 16.30
CA SER A 64 2.41 5.30 15.30
C SER A 64 3.66 4.59 14.75
N ILE A 65 3.55 3.27 14.54
CA ILE A 65 4.62 2.42 13.98
C ILE A 65 4.43 2.23 12.47
N ASP A 66 3.17 2.05 12.02
CA ASP A 66 2.77 1.95 10.62
C ASP A 66 1.34 2.48 10.47
N TRP A 67 0.94 2.84 9.25
CA TRP A 67 -0.39 3.36 8.97
C TRP A 67 -1.03 2.59 7.82
N SER A 68 -1.95 1.69 8.18
CA SER A 68 -2.67 0.84 7.23
C SER A 68 -4.12 1.30 7.09
N PHE A 69 -4.58 1.37 5.86
CA PHE A 69 -5.94 1.76 5.50
C PHE A 69 -6.61 0.66 4.68
N THR A 70 -7.86 0.36 5.03
CA THR A 70 -8.78 -0.40 4.18
C THR A 70 -9.36 0.56 3.16
N VAL A 71 -9.28 0.21 1.88
CA VAL A 71 -9.77 1.01 0.76
C VAL A 71 -11.20 0.58 0.42
N PHE A 72 -12.12 1.53 0.42
CA PHE A 72 -13.51 1.33 0.01
C PHE A 72 -13.78 2.05 -1.31
N HIS A 73 -14.51 1.38 -2.20
CA HIS A 73 -15.08 1.91 -3.43
C HIS A 73 -16.55 1.50 -3.47
N ASP A 74 -17.47 2.48 -3.57
CA ASP A 74 -18.92 2.23 -3.49
C ASP A 74 -19.33 1.41 -2.24
N ASP A 75 -18.77 1.79 -1.08
CA ASP A 75 -18.96 1.14 0.23
C ASP A 75 -18.53 -0.34 0.34
N VAL A 76 -17.90 -0.87 -0.70
CA VAL A 76 -17.35 -2.23 -0.72
C VAL A 76 -15.83 -2.17 -0.56
N VAL A 77 -15.26 -3.12 0.20
CA VAL A 77 -13.81 -3.22 0.33
C VAL A 77 -13.18 -3.52 -1.03
N ALA A 78 -12.36 -2.58 -1.50
CA ALA A 78 -11.67 -2.62 -2.78
C ALA A 78 -10.20 -3.07 -2.65
N GLY A 79 -9.63 -3.08 -1.43
CA GLY A 79 -8.25 -3.45 -1.19
C GLY A 79 -7.69 -2.87 0.09
N ALA A 80 -6.37 -2.82 0.19
CA ALA A 80 -5.67 -2.19 1.31
C ALA A 80 -4.41 -1.46 0.84
N ILE A 81 -4.02 -0.45 1.63
CA ILE A 81 -2.82 0.35 1.41
C ILE A 81 -2.20 0.74 2.75
N SER A 82 -0.87 0.76 2.81
CA SER A 82 -0.15 1.04 4.05
C SER A 82 1.08 1.89 3.80
N LEU A 83 1.42 2.72 4.77
CA LEU A 83 2.79 3.18 5.04
C LEU A 83 3.34 2.27 6.15
N MET A 84 4.36 1.50 5.83
CA MET A 84 4.94 0.49 6.69
C MET A 84 6.45 0.65 6.79
N ASN A 85 7.09 -0.13 7.66
CA ASN A 85 8.54 -0.09 7.87
C ASN A 85 9.02 1.33 8.25
N TYR A 86 8.23 2.03 9.07
CA TYR A 86 8.55 3.40 9.46
C TYR A 86 9.82 3.48 10.31
N GLU A 87 10.78 4.26 9.85
CA GLU A 87 12.01 4.59 10.56
C GLU A 87 11.95 6.03 11.09
N ALA A 88 11.62 6.17 12.36
CA ALA A 88 11.37 7.47 12.98
C ALA A 88 12.57 8.42 12.94
N MET A 89 13.80 7.87 13.04
CA MET A 89 15.04 8.67 13.00
C MET A 89 15.19 9.38 11.65
N PHE A 90 14.87 8.71 10.55
CA PHE A 90 15.03 9.23 9.20
C PHE A 90 13.73 9.75 8.60
N LYS A 91 12.60 9.51 9.27
CA LYS A 91 11.24 9.84 8.78
C LYS A 91 10.97 9.24 7.41
N VAL A 92 11.31 7.97 7.26
CA VAL A 92 11.13 7.17 6.03
C VAL A 92 10.10 6.09 6.28
N ALA A 93 9.23 5.85 5.31
CA ALA A 93 8.32 4.71 5.31
C ALA A 93 8.21 4.13 3.90
N GLU A 94 7.81 2.86 3.80
CA GLU A 94 7.54 2.19 2.53
C GLU A 94 6.03 2.15 2.27
N ILE A 95 5.61 2.48 1.05
CA ILE A 95 4.22 2.35 0.63
C ILE A 95 3.99 1.00 -0.05
N GLY A 96 2.98 0.27 0.43
CA GLY A 96 2.53 -0.98 -0.18
C GLY A 96 1.02 -1.02 -0.32
N TYR A 97 0.51 -1.60 -1.40
CA TYR A 97 -0.93 -1.63 -1.69
C TYR A 97 -1.32 -2.82 -2.58
N TRP A 98 -2.58 -3.15 -2.52
CA TRP A 98 -3.25 -4.00 -3.49
C TRP A 98 -4.71 -3.57 -3.66
N ILE A 99 -5.25 -3.80 -4.85
CA ILE A 99 -6.65 -3.54 -5.19
C ILE A 99 -7.23 -4.80 -5.83
N ARG A 100 -8.50 -5.06 -5.59
CA ARG A 100 -9.27 -6.17 -6.18
C ARG A 100 -9.06 -6.23 -7.69
N SER A 101 -8.94 -7.45 -8.20
CA SER A 101 -8.64 -7.69 -9.62
C SER A 101 -9.71 -7.17 -10.58
N ASP A 102 -10.99 -7.23 -10.21
CA ASP A 102 -12.12 -6.71 -10.99
C ASP A 102 -12.18 -5.17 -11.04
N LEU A 103 -11.45 -4.50 -10.14
CA LEU A 103 -11.31 -3.04 -10.08
C LEU A 103 -9.97 -2.56 -10.66
N ALA A 104 -9.11 -3.47 -11.09
CA ALA A 104 -7.79 -3.14 -11.65
C ALA A 104 -7.91 -2.31 -12.94
N GLY A 105 -6.89 -1.50 -13.24
CA GLY A 105 -6.84 -0.68 -14.45
C GLY A 105 -7.69 0.59 -14.42
N ARG A 106 -8.51 0.81 -13.39
CA ARG A 106 -9.39 1.99 -13.25
C ARG A 106 -8.72 3.20 -12.60
N GLY A 107 -7.44 3.11 -12.24
CA GLY A 107 -6.67 4.18 -11.60
C GLY A 107 -6.91 4.30 -10.09
N LEU A 108 -7.71 3.42 -9.46
CA LEU A 108 -8.03 3.48 -8.04
C LEU A 108 -6.80 3.31 -7.14
N ALA A 109 -5.88 2.40 -7.49
CA ALA A 109 -4.61 2.25 -6.76
C ALA A 109 -3.75 3.52 -6.80
N THR A 110 -3.71 4.23 -7.93
CA THR A 110 -2.98 5.51 -8.04
C THR A 110 -3.63 6.59 -7.17
N GLU A 111 -4.96 6.64 -7.15
CA GLU A 111 -5.74 7.59 -6.35
C GLU A 111 -5.53 7.34 -4.85
N ALA A 112 -5.63 6.08 -4.41
CA ALA A 112 -5.36 5.68 -3.03
C ALA A 112 -3.91 6.00 -2.62
N ALA A 113 -2.94 5.66 -3.49
CA ALA A 113 -1.53 5.89 -3.19
C ALA A 113 -1.20 7.38 -3.09
N ARG A 114 -1.80 8.24 -3.91
CA ARG A 114 -1.67 9.70 -3.80
C ARG A 114 -2.17 10.19 -2.44
N ALA A 115 -3.38 9.79 -2.03
CA ALA A 115 -3.96 10.20 -0.76
C ALA A 115 -3.12 9.76 0.44
N VAL A 116 -2.54 8.55 0.39
CA VAL A 116 -1.67 8.05 1.47
C VAL A 116 -0.28 8.70 1.44
N CYS A 117 0.27 9.04 0.28
CA CYS A 117 1.48 9.86 0.20
C CYS A 117 1.25 11.25 0.80
N ASP A 118 0.11 11.88 0.48
CA ASP A 118 -0.27 13.17 1.04
C ASP A 118 -0.41 13.10 2.57
N PHE A 119 -1.10 12.08 3.10
CA PHE A 119 -1.17 11.81 4.54
C PHE A 119 0.23 11.62 5.16
N GLY A 120 1.10 10.86 4.52
CA GLY A 120 2.47 10.61 4.99
C GLY A 120 3.28 11.90 5.13
N PHE A 121 3.24 12.78 4.14
CA PHE A 121 3.97 14.05 4.17
C PHE A 121 3.30 15.12 5.06
N ASP A 122 1.97 15.26 4.97
CA ASP A 122 1.27 16.37 5.63
C ASP A 122 0.99 16.10 7.11
N GLU A 123 0.69 14.85 7.50
CA GLU A 123 0.30 14.51 8.85
C GLU A 123 1.39 13.76 9.61
N VAL A 124 1.95 12.68 9.03
CA VAL A 124 3.04 11.92 9.66
C VAL A 124 4.36 12.69 9.64
N ARG A 125 4.50 13.66 8.70
CA ARG A 125 5.72 14.47 8.52
C ARG A 125 6.91 13.63 8.05
N LEU A 126 6.64 12.68 7.16
CA LEU A 126 7.70 11.93 6.51
C LEU A 126 8.60 12.87 5.70
N HIS A 127 9.88 12.52 5.64
CA HIS A 127 10.84 13.13 4.72
C HIS A 127 10.85 12.41 3.38
N ARG A 128 10.62 11.09 3.41
CA ARG A 128 10.72 10.22 2.25
C ARG A 128 9.72 9.07 2.31
N ILE A 129 9.16 8.72 1.15
CA ILE A 129 8.36 7.51 0.97
C ILE A 129 9.08 6.64 -0.07
N GLU A 130 9.30 5.36 0.26
CA GLU A 130 9.82 4.36 -0.66
C GLU A 130 8.70 3.53 -1.26
N LEU A 131 8.92 3.04 -2.48
CA LEU A 131 8.09 2.03 -3.14
C LEU A 131 9.00 0.98 -3.76
N ARG A 132 8.70 -0.28 -3.48
CA ARG A 132 9.41 -1.42 -4.10
C ARG A 132 8.44 -2.16 -5.02
N ALA A 133 8.89 -2.41 -6.23
CA ALA A 133 8.10 -3.13 -7.22
C ALA A 133 8.95 -4.15 -7.94
N TRP A 134 8.44 -5.37 -8.14
CA TRP A 134 9.10 -6.33 -9.03
C TRP A 134 9.27 -5.74 -10.41
N VAL A 135 10.37 -6.08 -11.08
CA VAL A 135 10.71 -5.55 -12.41
C VAL A 135 9.61 -5.87 -13.44
N GLU A 136 8.85 -6.94 -13.23
CA GLU A 136 7.75 -7.36 -14.09
C GLU A 136 6.40 -6.75 -13.70
N ASN A 137 6.30 -6.08 -12.53
CA ASN A 137 5.06 -5.46 -12.08
C ASN A 137 4.86 -4.08 -12.74
N ALA A 138 4.58 -4.09 -14.04
CA ALA A 138 4.35 -2.89 -14.83
C ALA A 138 3.23 -1.99 -14.26
N ALA A 139 2.27 -2.56 -13.50
CA ALA A 139 1.20 -1.78 -12.89
C ALA A 139 1.74 -0.90 -11.75
N SER A 140 2.51 -1.47 -10.81
CA SER A 140 3.13 -0.70 -9.72
C SER A 140 4.17 0.29 -10.22
N ILE A 141 4.96 -0.08 -11.25
CA ILE A 141 5.92 0.82 -11.89
C ILE A 141 5.21 2.08 -12.44
N ARG A 142 4.13 1.90 -13.19
CA ARG A 142 3.34 3.03 -13.71
C ARG A 142 2.71 3.89 -12.61
N ILE A 143 2.36 3.30 -11.46
CA ILE A 143 1.85 4.07 -10.31
C ILE A 143 2.97 4.93 -9.74
N ALA A 144 4.15 4.36 -9.50
CA ALA A 144 5.31 5.11 -9.01
C ALA A 144 5.62 6.31 -9.93
N GLU A 145 5.73 6.08 -11.24
CA GLU A 145 6.00 7.12 -12.22
C GLU A 145 4.93 8.23 -12.24
N LYS A 146 3.64 7.85 -12.21
CA LYS A 146 2.52 8.82 -12.18
C LYS A 146 2.47 9.66 -10.90
N LEU A 147 3.00 9.16 -9.81
CA LEU A 147 3.07 9.87 -8.54
C LEU A 147 4.36 10.69 -8.38
N GLY A 148 5.28 10.61 -9.36
CA GLY A 148 6.52 11.36 -9.35
C GLY A 148 7.65 10.70 -8.54
N PHE A 149 7.54 9.42 -8.24
CA PHE A 149 8.65 8.68 -7.64
C PHE A 149 9.82 8.57 -8.62
N THR A 150 11.02 8.78 -8.13
CA THR A 150 12.27 8.57 -8.87
C THR A 150 12.76 7.14 -8.66
N ARG A 151 13.05 6.43 -9.76
CA ARG A 151 13.70 5.12 -9.67
C ARG A 151 15.16 5.31 -9.29
N GLU A 152 15.59 4.75 -8.16
CA GLU A 152 16.91 4.93 -7.58
C GLU A 152 17.83 3.72 -7.76
N GLY A 153 17.25 2.53 -8.00
CA GLY A 153 18.08 1.34 -8.15
C GLY A 153 17.33 0.07 -8.50
N LEU A 154 18.10 -0.99 -8.64
CA LEU A 154 17.68 -2.38 -8.80
C LEU A 154 18.28 -3.21 -7.66
N LEU A 155 17.41 -3.88 -6.93
CA LEU A 155 17.78 -4.86 -5.91
C LEU A 155 17.64 -6.26 -6.53
N ARG A 156 18.76 -6.94 -6.72
CA ARG A 156 18.76 -8.29 -7.28
C ARG A 156 18.25 -9.30 -6.25
N GLU A 157 17.38 -10.20 -6.68
CA GLU A 157 16.86 -11.31 -5.86
C GLU A 157 16.34 -10.87 -4.47
N ALA A 158 15.72 -9.67 -4.42
CA ALA A 158 15.30 -9.04 -3.18
C ALA A 158 13.90 -9.44 -2.69
N SER A 159 13.22 -10.30 -3.44
CA SER A 159 11.90 -10.83 -3.05
C SER A 159 11.78 -12.29 -3.48
N TRP A 160 10.85 -13.00 -2.85
CA TRP A 160 10.52 -14.39 -3.16
C TRP A 160 9.04 -14.51 -3.50
N ALA A 161 8.74 -15.26 -4.56
CA ALA A 161 7.40 -15.68 -4.92
C ALA A 161 7.37 -17.09 -5.46
N GLN A 162 6.19 -17.53 -5.92
CA GLN A 162 5.99 -18.88 -6.45
C GLN A 162 6.95 -19.22 -7.61
N ALA A 163 7.36 -18.22 -8.39
CA ALA A 163 8.33 -18.35 -9.48
C ALA A 163 9.81 -18.31 -9.04
N GLY A 164 10.11 -18.22 -7.73
CA GLY A 164 11.44 -18.11 -7.18
C GLY A 164 11.84 -16.66 -6.81
N TYR A 165 13.15 -16.42 -6.71
CA TYR A 165 13.70 -15.09 -6.40
C TYR A 165 13.40 -14.10 -7.52
N GLN A 166 13.05 -12.86 -7.13
CA GLN A 166 12.67 -11.79 -8.03
C GLN A 166 13.49 -10.53 -7.77
N ASP A 167 13.89 -9.87 -8.84
CA ASP A 167 14.50 -8.55 -8.79
C ASP A 167 13.44 -7.49 -8.51
N MET A 168 13.82 -6.46 -7.76
CA MET A 168 12.94 -5.33 -7.42
C MET A 168 13.57 -4.00 -7.81
N TYR A 169 12.80 -3.14 -8.44
CA TYR A 169 13.13 -1.73 -8.48
C TYR A 169 12.81 -1.07 -7.14
N ILE A 170 13.69 -0.18 -6.71
CA ILE A 170 13.43 0.73 -5.59
C ILE A 170 13.20 2.13 -6.14
N TYR A 171 12.14 2.75 -5.65
CA TYR A 171 11.71 4.11 -5.97
C TYR A 171 11.66 4.93 -4.71
N GLY A 172 12.01 6.22 -4.80
CA GLY A 172 11.90 7.20 -3.72
C GLY A 172 11.06 8.39 -4.14
N LEU A 173 10.26 8.92 -3.21
CA LEU A 173 9.56 10.19 -3.31
C LEU A 173 9.93 11.03 -2.09
N LEU A 174 10.49 12.21 -2.31
CA LEU A 174 10.83 13.14 -1.25
C LEU A 174 9.74 14.19 -1.07
N GLU A 175 9.64 14.76 0.12
CA GLU A 175 8.73 15.90 0.37
C GLU A 175 9.01 17.08 -0.57
N SER A 176 10.30 17.28 -0.93
CA SER A 176 10.72 18.32 -1.87
C SER A 176 10.22 18.10 -3.30
N ASP A 177 10.17 16.86 -3.77
CA ASP A 177 9.72 16.51 -5.12
C ASP A 177 8.23 16.88 -5.30
N ARG A 178 7.43 16.65 -4.27
CA ARG A 178 6.00 17.00 -4.24
C ARG A 178 5.77 18.51 -4.37
N LYS A 179 6.64 19.34 -3.79
CA LYS A 179 6.54 20.80 -3.86
C LYS A 179 6.90 21.34 -5.24
N ALA A 180 7.75 20.65 -5.99
CA ALA A 180 8.14 21.03 -7.35
C ALA A 180 7.07 20.70 -8.40
N ALA A 181 6.13 19.80 -8.09
CA ALA A 181 5.06 19.35 -9.01
C ALA A 181 3.75 20.16 -8.89
N LYS A 182 3.68 21.14 -7.99
CA LYS A 182 2.56 22.11 -7.83
C LYS A 182 2.87 23.43 -8.51
#